data_75d0470c4dcd6f7a9b292e240c0c3664
#
_entry.id   75d0470c4dcd6f7a9b292e240c0c3664
#
_cell.length_a   1.000
_cell.length_b   1.000
_cell.length_c   1.000
_cell.angle_alpha   90.00
_cell.angle_beta   90.00
_cell.angle_gamma   90.00
#
_symmetry.space_group_name_H-M   'P 1'
#
loop_
_entity.id
_entity.type
_entity.pdbx_description
1 polymer ?
#
loop_
_entity_poly.entity_id
_entity_poly.type
_entity_poly.pdbx_seq_one_letter_code
_entity_poly.pdbx_strand_id
1 'polypeptide(L)'
;MKYAFIFFLTTLFYTNPKNTKNETYPPFIVFQLFTSQGCSSCPPADYLLEQVKKNTSNSNVIVMSYHVDYWNRLGWKDPFSKKIYTELQYEYARKFNSSSVYTPQLVVNGNEHFTGSNKSKLKRSLRKYTSENTSNAIALSNIRKKGRLINIDYKIKGDLNDKIVSFALVLEEKTTFVKRGENSNRKIKNSNIVINQVSLPIQDKANGNTSLNIPEIFEVNDNYRIIAFVQKPNLQITGGIQKSL
;
A
#
# COMPACT_ATOMS: atom_id res chain seq x y z
N MET A 1 -0.30 -72.13 -39.76
CA MET A 1 0.02 -71.20 -38.65
C MET A 1 0.00 -69.79 -39.21
N LYS A 2 -1.04 -68.99 -38.84
CA LYS A 2 -1.18 -67.62 -39.32
C LYS A 2 -0.76 -66.72 -38.15
N TYR A 3 0.29 -65.91 -38.25
CA TYR A 3 0.71 -64.91 -37.26
C TYR A 3 0.00 -63.57 -37.55
N ALA A 4 -0.85 -63.11 -36.62
CA ALA A 4 -1.46 -61.80 -36.67
C ALA A 4 -0.50 -60.80 -36.01
N PHE A 5 -0.02 -59.83 -36.77
CA PHE A 5 0.77 -58.71 -36.28
C PHE A 5 -0.20 -57.62 -35.77
N ILE A 6 -0.24 -57.39 -34.43
CA ILE A 6 -0.98 -56.30 -33.83
C ILE A 6 -0.08 -55.07 -33.82
N PHE A 7 -0.45 -54.07 -34.61
CA PHE A 7 0.20 -52.76 -34.64
C PHE A 7 -0.36 -51.92 -33.45
N PHE A 8 0.49 -51.68 -32.47
CA PHE A 8 0.15 -50.80 -31.33
C PHE A 8 0.41 -49.36 -31.75
N LEU A 9 -0.65 -48.60 -32.05
CA LEU A 9 -0.59 -47.17 -32.40
C LEU A 9 -0.45 -46.34 -31.14
N THR A 10 0.78 -45.94 -30.75
CA THR A 10 1.02 -45.04 -29.63
C THR A 10 0.71 -43.60 -30.06
N THR A 11 -0.42 -43.07 -29.65
CA THR A 11 -0.76 -41.62 -29.77
C THR A 11 0.08 -40.81 -28.80
N LEU A 12 1.10 -40.13 -29.30
CA LEU A 12 1.81 -39.10 -28.55
C LEU A 12 0.87 -37.90 -28.34
N PHE A 13 0.39 -37.72 -27.11
CA PHE A 13 -0.27 -36.48 -26.71
C PHE A 13 0.78 -35.37 -26.58
N TYR A 14 0.90 -34.54 -27.62
CA TYR A 14 1.62 -33.28 -27.56
C TYR A 14 0.85 -32.33 -26.61
N THR A 15 1.26 -32.26 -25.36
CA THR A 15 0.82 -31.17 -24.46
C THR A 15 1.54 -29.90 -24.90
N ASN A 16 0.85 -29.05 -25.65
CA ASN A 16 1.33 -27.69 -25.91
C ASN A 16 1.51 -26.97 -24.56
N PRO A 17 2.72 -26.54 -24.20
CA PRO A 17 2.88 -25.69 -23.02
C PRO A 17 2.07 -24.43 -23.29
N LYS A 18 1.06 -24.16 -22.45
CA LYS A 18 0.36 -22.87 -22.45
C LYS A 18 1.43 -21.79 -22.20
N ASN A 19 1.78 -21.10 -23.29
CA ASN A 19 2.64 -19.92 -23.23
C ASN A 19 1.85 -18.83 -22.47
N THR A 20 1.93 -18.82 -21.15
CA THR A 20 1.36 -17.78 -20.30
C THR A 20 2.18 -16.52 -20.57
N LYS A 21 1.78 -15.72 -21.57
CA LYS A 21 2.25 -14.34 -21.68
C LYS A 21 2.09 -13.73 -20.30
N ASN A 22 3.20 -13.35 -19.67
CA ASN A 22 3.16 -12.60 -18.42
C ASN A 22 2.40 -11.29 -18.69
N GLU A 23 1.12 -11.26 -18.32
CA GLU A 23 0.31 -10.06 -18.46
C GLU A 23 0.97 -8.95 -17.63
N THR A 24 1.20 -7.81 -18.26
CA THR A 24 1.73 -6.63 -17.57
C THR A 24 0.67 -5.53 -17.58
N TYR A 25 0.68 -4.74 -16.52
CA TYR A 25 -0.29 -3.68 -16.29
C TYR A 25 0.40 -2.33 -16.16
N PRO A 26 -0.34 -1.22 -16.33
CA PRO A 26 0.24 0.12 -16.28
C PRO A 26 1.09 0.37 -15.05
N PRO A 27 2.11 1.25 -15.17
CA PRO A 27 2.94 1.67 -14.05
C PRO A 27 2.13 2.14 -12.86
N PHE A 28 2.62 1.81 -11.65
CA PHE A 28 1.99 2.15 -10.40
C PHE A 28 3.06 2.35 -9.31
N ILE A 29 2.92 3.37 -8.51
CA ILE A 29 3.84 3.64 -7.42
C ILE A 29 3.10 3.91 -6.12
N VAL A 30 3.53 3.25 -5.04
CA VAL A 30 3.09 3.50 -3.67
C VAL A 30 4.25 4.04 -2.84
N PHE A 31 4.05 5.22 -2.29
CA PHE A 31 4.87 5.81 -1.25
C PHE A 31 4.24 5.54 0.12
N GLN A 32 4.94 4.81 0.97
CA GLN A 32 4.53 4.52 2.35
C GLN A 32 5.47 5.27 3.29
N LEU A 33 4.99 6.37 3.87
CA LEU A 33 5.75 7.17 4.82
C LEU A 33 5.46 6.73 6.25
N PHE A 34 6.47 6.30 6.98
CA PHE A 34 6.41 6.12 8.43
C PHE A 34 6.79 7.43 9.10
N THR A 35 5.85 8.02 9.83
CA THR A 35 5.91 9.39 10.38
C THR A 35 5.30 9.45 11.77
N SER A 36 5.40 10.58 12.45
CA SER A 36 4.70 10.87 13.69
C SER A 36 4.63 12.37 13.94
N GLN A 37 3.54 12.84 14.55
CA GLN A 37 3.46 14.22 15.05
C GLN A 37 4.46 14.51 16.18
N GLY A 38 4.95 13.48 16.89
CA GLY A 38 5.97 13.60 17.91
C GLY A 38 7.40 13.79 17.38
N CYS A 39 7.63 13.60 16.10
CA CYS A 39 8.94 13.61 15.43
C CYS A 39 9.20 14.97 14.78
N SER A 40 10.20 15.73 15.22
CA SER A 40 10.49 17.09 14.72
C SER A 40 11.05 17.11 13.28
N SER A 41 11.68 16.03 12.84
CA SER A 41 12.20 15.88 11.47
C SER A 41 11.15 15.36 10.45
N CYS A 42 9.95 15.01 10.91
CA CYS A 42 8.90 14.43 10.05
C CYS A 42 8.15 15.46 9.18
N PRO A 43 7.78 16.67 9.66
CA PRO A 43 6.99 17.60 8.88
C PRO A 43 7.53 17.94 7.47
N PRO A 44 8.85 18.06 7.23
CA PRO A 44 9.36 18.27 5.88
C PRO A 44 9.08 17.11 4.92
N ALA A 45 9.05 15.86 5.42
CA ALA A 45 8.72 14.69 4.61
C ALA A 45 7.22 14.62 4.29
N ASP A 46 6.37 14.88 5.29
CA ASP A 46 4.91 14.98 5.12
C ASP A 46 4.57 16.02 4.05
N TYR A 47 5.15 17.23 4.16
CA TYR A 47 4.97 18.29 3.18
C TYR A 47 5.43 17.88 1.77
N LEU A 48 6.60 17.24 1.66
CA LEU A 48 7.15 16.82 0.36
C LEU A 48 6.20 15.82 -0.34
N LEU A 49 5.64 14.88 0.40
CA LEU A 49 4.70 13.91 -0.15
C LEU A 49 3.33 14.52 -0.48
N GLU A 50 2.87 15.50 0.30
CA GLU A 50 1.69 16.29 -0.06
C GLU A 50 1.90 17.00 -1.42
N GLN A 51 3.09 17.58 -1.66
CA GLN A 51 3.42 18.19 -2.95
C GLN A 51 3.45 17.17 -4.09
N VAL A 52 4.01 15.97 -3.87
CA VAL A 52 3.97 14.89 -4.86
C VAL A 52 2.53 14.56 -5.22
N LYS A 53 1.66 14.38 -4.24
CA LYS A 53 0.24 14.08 -4.46
C LYS A 53 -0.48 15.18 -5.25
N LYS A 54 -0.24 16.46 -4.92
CA LYS A 54 -0.87 17.60 -5.60
C LYS A 54 -0.38 17.79 -7.04
N ASN A 55 0.92 17.56 -7.27
CA ASN A 55 1.56 17.81 -8.56
C ASN A 55 1.48 16.63 -9.52
N THR A 56 0.99 15.49 -9.08
CA THR A 56 0.76 14.33 -9.95
C THR A 56 -0.72 14.17 -10.20
N SER A 57 -1.17 14.52 -11.40
CA SER A 57 -2.54 14.23 -11.89
C SER A 57 -2.76 12.73 -12.12
N ASN A 58 -1.72 11.93 -12.03
CA ASN A 58 -1.75 10.49 -12.29
C ASN A 58 -2.33 9.72 -11.10
N SER A 59 -3.47 9.06 -11.29
CA SER A 59 -4.11 8.20 -10.30
C SER A 59 -3.23 7.01 -9.83
N ASN A 60 -2.17 6.70 -10.59
CA ASN A 60 -1.25 5.61 -10.31
C ASN A 60 -0.12 5.99 -9.33
N VAL A 61 -0.06 7.25 -8.90
CA VAL A 61 0.85 7.69 -7.83
C VAL A 61 0.08 7.78 -6.52
N ILE A 62 0.35 6.85 -5.62
CA ILE A 62 -0.32 6.70 -4.33
C ILE A 62 0.62 7.10 -3.20
N VAL A 63 0.10 7.87 -2.27
CA VAL A 63 0.80 8.27 -1.04
C VAL A 63 -0.01 7.81 0.16
N MET A 64 0.68 7.20 1.13
CA MET A 64 0.13 6.68 2.38
C MET A 64 1.06 7.08 3.54
N SER A 65 0.49 7.69 4.59
CA SER A 65 1.24 8.07 5.79
C SER A 65 0.82 7.17 6.96
N TYR A 66 1.76 6.40 7.47
CA TYR A 66 1.59 5.49 8.61
C TYR A 66 2.18 6.14 9.85
N HIS A 67 1.34 6.52 10.81
CA HIS A 67 1.79 7.13 12.04
C HIS A 67 2.20 6.07 13.06
N VAL A 68 3.49 6.05 13.39
CA VAL A 68 4.08 5.10 14.36
C VAL A 68 3.87 5.58 15.79
N ASP A 69 3.76 4.64 16.73
CA ASP A 69 3.40 4.94 18.12
C ASP A 69 4.58 5.09 19.08
N TYR A 70 5.80 4.70 18.70
CA TYR A 70 6.95 4.76 19.60
C TYR A 70 7.40 6.18 19.98
N TRP A 71 6.94 7.21 19.25
CA TRP A 71 7.14 8.62 19.61
C TRP A 71 6.23 9.09 20.76
N ASN A 72 5.12 8.39 21.02
CA ASN A 72 4.14 8.76 22.06
C ASN A 72 4.76 8.82 23.47
N ARG A 73 5.87 8.10 23.71
CA ARG A 73 6.63 8.14 24.96
C ARG A 73 7.17 9.52 25.34
N LEU A 74 7.28 10.45 24.37
CA LEU A 74 7.74 11.82 24.59
C LEU A 74 6.63 12.77 25.05
N GLY A 75 5.49 12.23 25.50
CA GLY A 75 4.41 12.98 26.15
C GLY A 75 3.31 13.50 25.21
N TRP A 76 3.45 13.30 23.89
CA TRP A 76 2.37 13.56 22.92
C TRP A 76 1.87 12.25 22.34
N LYS A 77 0.61 11.91 22.59
CA LYS A 77 -0.02 10.77 21.94
C LYS A 77 -0.57 11.25 20.59
N ASP A 78 0.09 10.87 19.51
CA ASP A 78 -0.36 11.15 18.15
C ASP A 78 -1.70 10.45 17.88
N PRO A 79 -2.80 11.17 17.57
CA PRO A 79 -4.13 10.59 17.42
C PRO A 79 -4.24 9.62 16.24
N PHE A 80 -3.29 9.65 15.30
CA PHE A 80 -3.26 8.79 14.12
C PHE A 80 -2.38 7.55 14.33
N SER A 81 -1.57 7.54 15.40
CA SER A 81 -0.58 6.48 15.63
C SER A 81 -1.23 5.16 16.01
N LYS A 82 -0.68 4.07 15.46
CA LYS A 82 -1.09 2.71 15.80
C LYS A 82 0.11 1.79 15.93
N LYS A 83 0.07 0.90 16.91
CA LYS A 83 1.10 -0.12 17.13
C LYS A 83 1.33 -0.99 15.89
N ILE A 84 0.27 -1.38 15.20
CA ILE A 84 0.37 -2.18 13.98
C ILE A 84 1.17 -1.49 12.87
N TYR A 85 1.24 -0.16 12.83
CA TYR A 85 2.07 0.57 11.87
C TYR A 85 3.55 0.55 12.25
N THR A 86 3.84 0.57 13.54
CA THR A 86 5.20 0.32 14.06
C THR A 86 5.65 -1.11 13.73
N GLU A 87 4.77 -2.10 13.92
CA GLU A 87 5.03 -3.50 13.57
C GLU A 87 5.31 -3.67 12.07
N LEU A 88 4.50 -3.04 11.20
CA LEU A 88 4.75 -3.01 9.75
C LEU A 88 6.12 -2.38 9.41
N GLN A 89 6.52 -1.32 10.11
CA GLN A 89 7.83 -0.71 9.93
C GLN A 89 8.96 -1.69 10.31
N TYR A 90 8.80 -2.47 11.38
CA TYR A 90 9.75 -3.52 11.75
C TYR A 90 9.81 -4.65 10.71
N GLU A 91 8.68 -5.00 10.07
CA GLU A 91 8.69 -5.96 8.96
C GLU A 91 9.54 -5.44 7.78
N TYR A 92 9.40 -4.16 7.44
CA TYR A 92 10.26 -3.53 6.44
C TYR A 92 11.74 -3.49 6.88
N ALA A 93 12.02 -3.23 8.15
CA ALA A 93 13.40 -3.29 8.66
C ALA A 93 14.01 -4.68 8.46
N ARG A 94 13.28 -5.76 8.79
CA ARG A 94 13.72 -7.14 8.54
C ARG A 94 13.95 -7.40 7.05
N LYS A 95 13.02 -6.99 6.18
CA LYS A 95 13.16 -7.13 4.73
C LYS A 95 14.43 -6.47 4.18
N PHE A 96 14.74 -5.27 4.66
CA PHE A 96 15.87 -4.49 4.17
C PHE A 96 17.19 -4.77 4.94
N ASN A 97 17.20 -5.75 5.85
CA ASN A 97 18.33 -6.05 6.72
C ASN A 97 18.81 -4.80 7.48
N SER A 98 17.88 -3.93 7.87
CA SER A 98 18.18 -2.72 8.64
C SER A 98 18.22 -3.04 10.13
N SER A 99 19.28 -2.64 10.82
CA SER A 99 19.44 -2.83 12.27
C SER A 99 18.54 -1.92 13.10
N SER A 100 17.92 -0.90 12.49
CA SER A 100 17.09 0.08 13.21
C SER A 100 15.94 0.58 12.35
N VAL A 101 14.89 1.05 13.02
CA VAL A 101 13.80 1.83 12.43
C VAL A 101 14.00 3.31 12.71
N TYR A 102 13.51 4.17 11.84
CA TYR A 102 13.64 5.62 11.97
C TYR A 102 12.46 6.34 11.33
N THR A 103 12.22 7.58 11.72
CA THR A 103 11.29 8.48 11.06
C THR A 103 11.97 9.81 10.71
N PRO A 104 11.57 10.45 9.60
CA PRO A 104 10.63 9.96 8.59
C PRO A 104 11.28 8.91 7.67
N GLN A 105 10.71 7.71 7.58
CA GLN A 105 11.16 6.67 6.65
C GLN A 105 10.15 6.55 5.50
N LEU A 106 10.62 6.68 4.26
CA LEU A 106 9.83 6.45 3.07
C LEU A 106 10.18 5.12 2.43
N VAL A 107 9.19 4.24 2.30
CA VAL A 107 9.28 2.98 1.56
C VAL A 107 8.57 3.15 0.22
N VAL A 108 9.18 2.68 -0.86
CA VAL A 108 8.66 2.80 -2.23
C VAL A 108 8.39 1.42 -2.81
N ASN A 109 7.15 1.13 -3.15
CA ASN A 109 6.66 -0.17 -3.66
C ASN A 109 7.14 -1.39 -2.84
N GLY A 110 7.51 -1.17 -1.57
CA GLY A 110 8.12 -2.21 -0.75
C GLY A 110 9.51 -2.67 -1.21
N ASN A 111 10.16 -1.98 -2.15
CA ASN A 111 11.42 -2.40 -2.78
C ASN A 111 12.65 -1.59 -2.34
N GLU A 112 12.47 -0.37 -1.92
CA GLU A 112 13.54 0.49 -1.44
C GLU A 112 13.05 1.41 -0.34
N HIS A 113 13.96 1.92 0.48
CA HIS A 113 13.63 2.90 1.51
C HIS A 113 14.71 3.96 1.66
N PHE A 114 14.31 5.13 2.16
CA PHE A 114 15.21 6.25 2.45
C PHE A 114 14.53 7.27 3.37
N THR A 115 15.29 8.24 3.88
CA THR A 115 14.75 9.35 4.66
C THR A 115 13.71 10.13 3.83
N GLY A 116 12.46 10.20 4.32
CA GLY A 116 11.31 10.73 3.59
C GLY A 116 11.45 12.17 3.08
N SER A 117 12.32 12.97 3.69
CA SER A 117 12.64 14.34 3.25
C SER A 117 13.71 14.41 2.13
N ASN A 118 14.24 13.28 1.67
CA ASN A 118 15.23 13.23 0.59
C ASN A 118 14.59 13.43 -0.79
N LYS A 119 14.46 14.67 -1.21
CA LYS A 119 13.84 15.08 -2.48
C LYS A 119 14.48 14.45 -3.71
N SER A 120 15.81 14.26 -3.72
CA SER A 120 16.53 13.69 -4.86
C SER A 120 16.23 12.21 -5.03
N LYS A 121 16.24 11.42 -3.94
CA LYS A 121 15.87 10.00 -3.98
C LYS A 121 14.41 9.84 -4.36
N LEU A 122 13.49 10.63 -3.80
CA LEU A 122 12.06 10.61 -4.13
C LEU A 122 11.84 10.86 -5.64
N LYS A 123 12.46 11.89 -6.22
CA LYS A 123 12.36 12.17 -7.66
C LYS A 123 12.90 11.02 -8.53
N ARG A 124 13.98 10.37 -8.10
CA ARG A 124 14.55 9.21 -8.80
C ARG A 124 13.58 8.03 -8.79
N SER A 125 13.03 7.69 -7.60
CA SER A 125 12.05 6.62 -7.46
C SER A 125 10.80 6.90 -8.30
N LEU A 126 10.30 8.14 -8.27
CA LEU A 126 9.14 8.53 -9.07
C LEU A 126 9.39 8.27 -10.57
N ARG A 127 10.52 8.71 -11.13
CA ARG A 127 10.86 8.44 -12.54
C ARG A 127 10.99 6.96 -12.84
N LYS A 128 11.64 6.18 -11.95
CA LYS A 128 11.83 4.74 -12.11
C LYS A 128 10.49 4.02 -12.19
N TYR A 129 9.68 4.11 -11.16
CA TYR A 129 8.46 3.29 -11.03
C TYR A 129 7.29 3.77 -11.89
N THR A 130 7.29 5.00 -12.39
CA THR A 130 6.28 5.45 -13.37
C THR A 130 6.56 4.96 -14.79
N SER A 131 7.74 4.36 -15.05
CA SER A 131 8.08 3.72 -16.32
C SER A 131 8.07 2.18 -16.27
N GLU A 132 7.93 1.57 -15.09
CA GLU A 132 7.95 0.12 -14.90
C GLU A 132 6.52 -0.44 -14.82
N ASN A 133 6.18 -1.35 -15.74
CA ASN A 133 4.91 -2.07 -15.68
C ASN A 133 4.81 -2.93 -14.42
N THR A 134 3.57 -3.19 -14.01
CA THR A 134 3.27 -4.03 -12.84
C THR A 134 2.74 -5.41 -13.25
N SER A 135 2.77 -6.38 -12.33
CA SER A 135 2.31 -7.74 -12.58
C SER A 135 0.88 -8.02 -12.13
N ASN A 136 0.25 -7.05 -11.44
CA ASN A 136 -1.14 -7.14 -11.03
C ASN A 136 -1.89 -5.85 -11.31
N ALA A 137 -3.19 -5.98 -11.58
CA ALA A 137 -4.14 -4.87 -11.55
C ALA A 137 -5.30 -5.19 -10.60
N ILE A 138 -5.88 -4.14 -9.98
CA ILE A 138 -7.04 -4.25 -9.11
C ILE A 138 -8.13 -3.34 -9.64
N ALA A 139 -9.37 -3.83 -9.67
CA ALA A 139 -10.56 -3.03 -9.87
C ALA A 139 -11.39 -3.03 -8.59
N LEU A 140 -11.92 -1.87 -8.20
CA LEU A 140 -12.87 -1.71 -7.11
C LEU A 140 -14.24 -1.37 -7.70
N SER A 141 -15.29 -2.02 -7.19
CA SER A 141 -16.68 -1.81 -7.60
C SER A 141 -17.61 -1.85 -6.38
N ASN A 142 -18.86 -1.47 -6.60
CA ASN A 142 -19.91 -1.52 -5.58
C ASN A 142 -19.49 -0.92 -4.22
N ILE A 143 -18.75 0.19 -4.25
CA ILE A 143 -18.33 0.88 -3.03
C ILE A 143 -19.57 1.51 -2.39
N ARG A 144 -19.95 1.05 -1.18
CA ARG A 144 -21.13 1.50 -0.46
C ARG A 144 -20.76 1.91 0.95
N LYS A 145 -20.92 3.19 1.25
CA LYS A 145 -20.74 3.75 2.60
C LYS A 145 -22.10 3.78 3.30
N LYS A 146 -22.20 3.12 4.46
CA LYS A 146 -23.36 3.19 5.36
C LYS A 146 -22.87 3.54 6.77
N GLY A 147 -23.06 4.79 7.15
CA GLY A 147 -22.48 5.31 8.38
C GLY A 147 -20.96 5.20 8.36
N ARG A 148 -20.38 4.48 9.32
CA ARG A 148 -18.92 4.27 9.43
C ARG A 148 -18.42 3.07 8.63
N LEU A 149 -19.31 2.20 8.15
CA LEU A 149 -18.94 1.00 7.41
C LEU A 149 -18.88 1.28 5.91
N ILE A 150 -17.81 0.83 5.26
CA ILE A 150 -17.57 0.94 3.83
C ILE A 150 -17.38 -0.46 3.27
N ASN A 151 -18.32 -0.94 2.48
CA ASN A 151 -18.24 -2.23 1.79
C ASN A 151 -17.67 -2.02 0.40
N ILE A 152 -16.85 -2.96 -0.06
CA ILE A 152 -16.08 -2.86 -1.30
C ILE A 152 -16.06 -4.24 -1.95
N ASP A 153 -16.47 -4.31 -3.22
CA ASP A 153 -16.20 -5.47 -4.06
C ASP A 153 -14.92 -5.22 -4.85
N TYR A 154 -14.12 -6.26 -5.06
CA TYR A 154 -12.87 -6.15 -5.78
C TYR A 154 -12.64 -7.29 -6.75
N LYS A 155 -11.85 -7.01 -7.79
CA LYS A 155 -11.33 -7.99 -8.74
C LYS A 155 -9.85 -7.75 -8.99
N ILE A 156 -9.05 -8.82 -8.92
CA ILE A 156 -7.61 -8.79 -9.15
C ILE A 156 -7.31 -9.52 -10.45
N LYS A 157 -6.36 -8.99 -11.24
CA LYS A 157 -5.81 -9.62 -12.44
C LYS A 157 -4.31 -9.86 -12.27
N GLY A 158 -3.77 -10.79 -13.04
CA GLY A 158 -2.37 -11.20 -13.01
C GLY A 158 -2.12 -12.40 -12.11
N ASP A 159 -0.85 -12.66 -11.79
CA ASP A 159 -0.45 -13.75 -10.91
C ASP A 159 -0.94 -13.53 -9.47
N LEU A 160 -1.63 -14.52 -8.91
CA LEU A 160 -2.24 -14.48 -7.57
C LEU A 160 -1.51 -15.35 -6.53
N ASN A 161 -0.54 -16.16 -6.96
CA ASN A 161 0.12 -17.13 -6.10
C ASN A 161 0.86 -16.45 -4.95
N ASP A 162 0.63 -16.95 -3.74
CA ASP A 162 1.28 -16.47 -2.50
C ASP A 162 1.21 -14.96 -2.29
N LYS A 163 0.10 -14.33 -2.67
CA LYS A 163 -0.07 -12.88 -2.54
C LYS A 163 -1.12 -12.50 -1.51
N ILE A 164 -1.02 -11.27 -1.06
CA ILE A 164 -1.93 -10.61 -0.13
C ILE A 164 -2.51 -9.40 -0.85
N VAL A 165 -3.80 -9.17 -0.71
CA VAL A 165 -4.44 -7.91 -1.07
C VAL A 165 -4.71 -7.10 0.19
N SER A 166 -4.26 -5.85 0.20
CA SER A 166 -4.48 -4.91 1.30
C SER A 166 -5.41 -3.80 0.87
N PHE A 167 -6.32 -3.43 1.76
CA PHE A 167 -7.26 -2.32 1.59
C PHE A 167 -7.03 -1.34 2.72
N ALA A 168 -6.72 -0.09 2.39
CA ALA A 168 -6.52 0.97 3.36
C ALA A 168 -7.57 2.07 3.19
N LEU A 169 -8.11 2.53 4.31
CA LEU A 169 -8.90 3.76 4.40
C LEU A 169 -7.95 4.89 4.77
N VAL A 170 -7.89 5.88 3.92
CA VAL A 170 -6.97 7.01 4.05
C VAL A 170 -7.77 8.29 4.23
N LEU A 171 -7.52 9.00 5.33
CA LEU A 171 -8.00 10.36 5.57
C LEU A 171 -7.13 11.33 4.77
N GLU A 172 -7.75 12.18 3.95
CA GLU A 172 -6.99 13.02 3.03
C GLU A 172 -6.11 14.04 3.74
N GLU A 173 -6.64 14.72 4.75
CA GLU A 173 -5.86 15.65 5.57
C GLU A 173 -6.52 15.92 6.93
N LYS A 174 -5.71 16.24 7.90
CA LYS A 174 -6.16 16.73 9.21
C LYS A 174 -5.10 17.63 9.83
N THR A 175 -5.53 18.75 10.41
CA THR A 175 -4.66 19.65 11.18
C THR A 175 -4.86 19.41 12.67
N THR A 176 -3.76 19.23 13.39
CA THR A 176 -3.75 18.98 14.84
C THR A 176 -2.88 20.02 15.53
N PHE A 177 -3.33 20.53 16.66
CA PHE A 177 -2.50 21.34 17.55
C PHE A 177 -1.76 20.41 18.53
N VAL A 178 -0.44 20.28 18.34
CA VAL A 178 0.43 19.42 19.15
C VAL A 178 0.78 20.12 20.46
N LYS A 179 0.37 19.54 21.59
CA LYS A 179 0.49 20.19 22.91
C LYS A 179 1.79 19.84 23.64
N ARG A 180 2.48 18.76 23.29
CA ARG A 180 3.68 18.23 23.98
C ARG A 180 4.65 17.59 22.98
N GLY A 181 5.82 17.13 23.46
CA GLY A 181 6.86 16.50 22.64
C GLY A 181 7.66 17.52 21.82
N GLU A 182 8.46 17.04 20.86
CA GLU A 182 9.37 17.87 20.07
C GLU A 182 8.67 18.93 19.20
N ASN A 183 7.43 18.69 18.83
CA ASN A 183 6.63 19.63 18.05
C ASN A 183 5.60 20.40 18.89
N SER A 184 5.86 20.54 20.21
CA SER A 184 4.99 21.29 21.12
C SER A 184 4.67 22.69 20.60
N ASN A 185 3.41 23.12 20.83
CA ASN A 185 2.86 24.43 20.43
C ASN A 185 2.83 24.68 18.91
N ARG A 186 2.84 23.62 18.09
CA ARG A 186 2.72 23.71 16.64
C ARG A 186 1.36 23.21 16.15
N LYS A 187 0.83 23.86 15.13
CA LYS A 187 -0.23 23.29 14.28
C LYS A 187 0.44 22.46 13.19
N ILE A 188 0.20 21.15 13.18
CA ILE A 188 0.74 20.23 12.17
C ILE A 188 -0.41 19.78 11.28
N LYS A 189 -0.24 19.97 9.97
CA LYS A 189 -1.10 19.41 8.95
C LYS A 189 -0.48 18.11 8.47
N ASN A 190 -1.19 17.01 8.67
CA ASN A 190 -0.86 15.71 8.09
C ASN A 190 -1.81 15.41 6.93
N SER A 191 -1.33 14.70 5.93
CA SER A 191 -2.11 14.29 4.77
C SER A 191 -1.88 12.81 4.44
N ASN A 192 -2.83 12.23 3.68
CA ASN A 192 -2.77 10.83 3.25
C ASN A 192 -2.64 9.82 4.41
N ILE A 193 -3.34 10.09 5.51
CA ILE A 193 -3.22 9.38 6.78
C ILE A 193 -3.95 8.05 6.71
N VAL A 194 -3.25 6.93 6.87
CA VAL A 194 -3.87 5.61 6.97
C VAL A 194 -4.56 5.49 8.33
N ILE A 195 -5.89 5.40 8.32
CA ILE A 195 -6.69 5.30 9.55
C ILE A 195 -7.24 3.90 9.80
N ASN A 196 -7.35 3.09 8.76
CA ASN A 196 -7.72 1.68 8.84
C ASN A 196 -7.07 0.90 7.69
N GLN A 197 -6.70 -0.35 7.94
CA GLN A 197 -6.21 -1.25 6.91
C GLN A 197 -6.60 -2.69 7.25
N VAL A 198 -7.02 -3.42 6.22
CA VAL A 198 -7.32 -4.84 6.24
C VAL A 198 -6.48 -5.52 5.17
N SER A 199 -5.86 -6.64 5.49
CA SER A 199 -5.07 -7.45 4.57
C SER A 199 -5.62 -8.86 4.51
N LEU A 200 -5.82 -9.38 3.31
CA LEU A 200 -6.44 -10.69 3.05
C LEU A 200 -5.49 -11.52 2.19
N PRO A 201 -5.24 -12.79 2.53
CA PRO A 201 -4.54 -13.70 1.63
C PRO A 201 -5.39 -13.93 0.37
N ILE A 202 -4.75 -13.92 -0.79
CA ILE A 202 -5.40 -14.25 -2.06
C ILE A 202 -5.33 -15.77 -2.21
N GLN A 203 -6.44 -16.45 -1.87
CA GLN A 203 -6.58 -17.91 -1.97
C GLN A 203 -7.16 -18.27 -3.34
N ASP A 204 -6.38 -18.11 -4.41
CA ASP A 204 -6.78 -18.42 -5.80
C ASP A 204 -8.09 -17.76 -6.28
N LYS A 205 -8.62 -16.83 -5.47
CA LYS A 205 -9.86 -16.09 -5.78
C LYS A 205 -9.52 -14.71 -6.31
N ALA A 206 -9.67 -14.54 -7.61
CA ALA A 206 -9.47 -13.25 -8.28
C ALA A 206 -10.50 -12.16 -7.85
N ASN A 207 -11.61 -12.56 -7.25
CA ASN A 207 -12.71 -11.67 -6.84
C ASN A 207 -13.06 -11.89 -5.38
N GLY A 208 -13.52 -10.85 -4.72
CA GLY A 208 -14.00 -10.92 -3.35
C GLY A 208 -14.68 -9.62 -2.91
N ASN A 209 -15.03 -9.60 -1.65
CA ASN A 209 -15.52 -8.41 -0.97
C ASN A 209 -14.79 -8.22 0.36
N THR A 210 -14.78 -7.00 0.82
CA THR A 210 -14.23 -6.62 2.12
C THR A 210 -14.95 -5.39 2.65
N SER A 211 -14.68 -5.07 3.92
CA SER A 211 -15.18 -3.85 4.52
C SER A 211 -14.09 -3.11 5.29
N LEU A 212 -14.17 -1.79 5.28
CA LEU A 212 -13.35 -0.89 6.07
C LEU A 212 -14.25 -0.11 7.03
N ASN A 213 -13.74 0.22 8.19
CA ASN A 213 -14.48 1.01 9.17
C ASN A 213 -13.79 2.35 9.44
N ILE A 214 -14.56 3.43 9.48
CA ILE A 214 -14.09 4.75 9.95
C ILE A 214 -14.03 4.68 11.48
N PRO A 215 -12.83 4.77 12.12
CA PRO A 215 -12.72 4.77 13.57
C PRO A 215 -13.48 5.95 14.20
N GLU A 216 -13.99 5.77 15.42
CA GLU A 216 -14.86 6.74 16.08
C GLU A 216 -14.25 8.13 16.30
N ILE A 217 -12.92 8.20 16.41
CA ILE A 217 -12.18 9.46 16.58
C ILE A 217 -12.19 10.37 15.34
N PHE A 218 -12.69 9.88 14.19
CA PHE A 218 -12.78 10.62 12.93
C PHE A 218 -14.23 10.91 12.57
N GLU A 219 -14.46 12.03 11.87
CA GLU A 219 -15.78 12.41 11.41
C GLU A 219 -16.20 11.56 10.20
N VAL A 220 -17.49 11.17 10.14
CA VAL A 220 -18.02 10.37 9.02
C VAL A 220 -17.92 11.12 7.70
N ASN A 221 -17.99 12.46 7.76
CA ASN A 221 -18.01 13.34 6.59
C ASN A 221 -16.64 13.95 6.25
N ASP A 222 -15.57 13.53 6.92
CA ASP A 222 -14.21 13.88 6.47
C ASP A 222 -13.95 13.27 5.08
N ASN A 223 -13.00 13.83 4.32
CA ASN A 223 -12.66 13.34 3.00
C ASN A 223 -11.78 12.10 3.09
N TYR A 224 -12.24 11.01 2.51
CA TYR A 224 -11.56 9.73 2.54
C TYR A 224 -11.25 9.20 1.14
N ARG A 225 -10.22 8.39 1.05
CA ARG A 225 -9.91 7.55 -0.11
C ARG A 225 -9.75 6.10 0.30
N ILE A 226 -10.13 5.20 -0.59
CA ILE A 226 -9.77 3.79 -0.51
C ILE A 226 -8.53 3.57 -1.37
N ILE A 227 -7.54 2.92 -0.81
CA ILE A 227 -6.37 2.43 -1.51
C ILE A 227 -6.36 0.92 -1.40
N ALA A 228 -6.23 0.22 -2.53
CA ALA A 228 -6.03 -1.21 -2.55
C ALA A 228 -4.74 -1.56 -3.29
N PHE A 229 -3.96 -2.50 -2.78
CA PHE A 229 -2.74 -2.95 -3.40
C PHE A 229 -2.49 -4.44 -3.18
N VAL A 230 -1.87 -5.08 -4.18
CA VAL A 230 -1.42 -6.47 -4.12
C VAL A 230 0.05 -6.51 -3.74
N GLN A 231 0.40 -7.43 -2.87
CA GLN A 231 1.69 -7.52 -2.24
C GLN A 231 2.17 -8.98 -2.17
N LYS A 232 3.45 -9.21 -2.42
CA LYS A 232 4.10 -10.51 -2.17
C LYS A 232 4.36 -10.70 -0.67
N PRO A 233 4.63 -11.93 -0.19
CA PRO A 233 5.01 -12.18 1.20
C PRO A 233 6.21 -11.36 1.67
N ASN A 234 7.13 -11.03 0.74
CA ASN A 234 8.29 -10.19 1.01
C ASN A 234 7.98 -8.68 0.97
N LEU A 235 6.72 -8.29 1.10
CA LEU A 235 6.24 -6.90 1.12
C LEU A 235 6.42 -6.10 -0.19
N GLN A 236 6.88 -6.73 -1.28
CA GLN A 236 6.94 -6.07 -2.59
C GLN A 236 5.52 -5.84 -3.12
N ILE A 237 5.19 -4.60 -3.45
CA ILE A 237 3.90 -4.24 -4.05
C ILE A 237 3.96 -4.48 -5.56
N THR A 238 2.96 -5.18 -6.09
CA THR A 238 2.91 -5.65 -7.48
C THR A 238 1.79 -5.02 -8.31
N GLY A 239 0.96 -4.20 -7.70
CA GLY A 239 -0.12 -3.44 -8.35
C GLY A 239 -1.04 -2.82 -7.33
N GLY A 240 -1.87 -1.86 -7.75
CA GLY A 240 -2.82 -1.23 -6.85
C GLY A 240 -3.70 -0.20 -7.54
N ILE A 241 -4.61 0.37 -6.76
CA ILE A 241 -5.59 1.37 -7.19
C ILE A 241 -5.96 2.29 -6.03
N GLN A 242 -6.39 3.51 -6.34
CA GLN A 242 -7.04 4.40 -5.38
C GLN A 242 -8.38 4.91 -5.92
N LYS A 243 -9.33 5.14 -5.00
CA LYS A 243 -10.65 5.69 -5.27
C LYS A 243 -11.05 6.67 -4.16
N SER A 244 -11.50 7.86 -4.52
CA SER A 244 -12.16 8.78 -3.56
C SER A 244 -13.52 8.24 -3.17
N LEU A 245 -13.94 8.53 -1.92
CA LEU A 245 -15.24 8.19 -1.35
C LEU A 245 -16.21 9.36 -1.48
#